data_93402c3c74d45649852ebe9cf6cbf20d
#
_entry.id   93402c3c74d45649852ebe9cf6cbf20d
#
_cell.length_a   1.000
_cell.length_b   1.000
_cell.length_c   1.000
_cell.angle_alpha   90.00
_cell.angle_beta   90.00
_cell.angle_gamma   90.00
#
_symmetry.space_group_name_H-M   'P 1'
#
loop_
_entity.id
_entity.type
_entity.pdbx_description
1 polymer ?
#
loop_
_entity_poly.entity_id
_entity_poly.type
_entity_poly.pdbx_seq_one_letter_code
_entity_poly.pdbx_strand_id
1 'polypeptide(L)'
;AQEAHEAIRPAGDRFRHPDEVAGEVSRSEARVYEMIWQRTVASQMTDAVGETVRITLTADVGPGGGDIASAVTFSASGTVISHQGFRRVYREDMDEPEDGDGERVLPALPVGATVDVVEVLPEGHMTQPPARFTEASLVKRMEEFGVGRPSTYASIMETIQRNYVFKKGSALVPTLSAFAVTKLLELHFPRLVDYDFTAAMELDLDQIANGNAERVPWLEAFYFGSEDDIGLHAKVTTRLGEIDPRGVSTVPLGVTDDGQPVVARFGKFGPYVQVGDATASIPDDVPPDELTVARALEFLNTPTDRELGTDPETGQVVVARSGRFGPYVSLGRLPDRPQPGSPEARLMSVPWNRKEVKVALAYLRLAADRLDWTGAKQLFGLPGSGIAKGTRDRLADAVDGGAT
;
A
#
# COMPACT_ATOMS: atom_id res chain seq x y z
N ALA A 1 0.99 12.42 29.56
CA ALA A 1 1.01 13.40 28.47
C ALA A 1 2.37 13.30 27.81
N GLN A 2 2.39 12.93 26.55
CA GLN A 2 3.59 12.89 25.76
C GLN A 2 3.99 14.32 25.41
N GLU A 3 5.14 14.78 25.91
CA GLU A 3 5.77 16.06 25.63
C GLU A 3 4.94 17.33 25.88
N ALA A 4 5.63 18.41 26.23
CA ALA A 4 5.03 19.71 26.52
C ALA A 4 4.80 20.53 25.22
N HIS A 5 4.17 19.95 24.22
CA HIS A 5 3.77 20.67 23.02
C HIS A 5 2.34 21.18 23.14
N GLU A 6 2.10 22.41 22.71
CA GLU A 6 0.73 22.87 22.54
C GLU A 6 0.07 22.18 21.34
N ALA A 7 -1.26 22.05 21.39
CA ALA A 7 -2.03 21.48 20.30
C ALA A 7 -1.87 22.32 19.02
N ILE A 8 -1.86 21.64 17.86
CA ILE A 8 -1.86 22.30 16.56
C ILE A 8 -3.20 23.04 16.42
N ARG A 9 -3.14 24.34 16.20
CA ARG A 9 -4.29 25.22 16.04
C ARG A 9 -3.97 26.34 15.02
N PRO A 10 -4.98 27.03 14.46
CA PRO A 10 -4.75 28.22 13.66
C PRO A 10 -3.92 29.24 14.41
N ALA A 11 -2.99 29.88 13.73
CA ALA A 11 -2.12 30.92 14.31
C ALA A 11 -2.89 32.23 14.58
N GLY A 12 -2.35 33.03 15.51
CA GLY A 12 -2.87 34.36 15.86
C GLY A 12 -3.94 34.34 16.94
N ASP A 13 -4.44 35.53 17.25
CA ASP A 13 -5.42 35.77 18.33
C ASP A 13 -6.86 35.48 17.87
N ARG A 14 -7.10 35.46 16.58
CA ARG A 14 -8.38 35.14 15.95
C ARG A 14 -8.19 34.00 14.96
N PHE A 15 -8.99 32.94 15.09
CA PHE A 15 -9.02 31.85 14.14
C PHE A 15 -9.79 32.29 12.89
N ARG A 16 -9.05 32.69 11.85
CA ARG A 16 -9.63 33.12 10.58
C ARG A 16 -10.39 31.96 9.93
N HIS A 17 -11.55 32.27 9.32
CA HIS A 17 -12.29 31.24 8.60
C HIS A 17 -11.46 30.73 7.41
N PRO A 18 -11.54 29.43 7.04
CA PRO A 18 -10.79 28.89 5.90
C PRO A 18 -10.95 29.67 4.61
N ASP A 19 -12.15 30.19 4.30
CA ASP A 19 -12.41 31.01 3.12
C ASP A 19 -11.60 32.32 3.11
N GLU A 20 -11.30 32.89 4.28
CA GLU A 20 -10.48 34.10 4.40
C GLU A 20 -9.00 33.84 4.08
N VAL A 21 -8.55 32.59 4.21
CA VAL A 21 -7.14 32.18 4.04
C VAL A 21 -6.90 31.54 2.66
N ALA A 22 -7.90 30.93 2.07
CA ALA A 22 -7.79 30.14 0.86
C ALA A 22 -7.17 30.89 -0.33
N GLY A 23 -7.31 32.22 -0.39
CA GLY A 23 -6.72 33.06 -1.43
C GLY A 23 -5.26 33.47 -1.19
N GLU A 24 -4.71 33.23 0.00
CA GLU A 24 -3.37 33.64 0.41
C GLU A 24 -2.33 32.51 0.38
N VAL A 25 -2.77 31.26 0.28
CA VAL A 25 -1.94 30.06 0.34
C VAL A 25 -2.24 29.12 -0.83
N SER A 26 -1.38 28.11 -1.04
CA SER A 26 -1.64 27.09 -2.05
C SER A 26 -2.87 26.23 -1.69
N ARG A 27 -3.45 25.53 -2.67
CA ARG A 27 -4.62 24.68 -2.48
C ARG A 27 -4.40 23.59 -1.41
N SER A 28 -3.22 23.00 -1.36
CA SER A 28 -2.87 21.98 -0.37
C SER A 28 -2.74 22.55 1.04
N GLU A 29 -2.11 23.72 1.16
CA GLU A 29 -2.02 24.43 2.44
C GLU A 29 -3.39 24.89 2.94
N ALA A 30 -4.25 25.40 2.06
CA ALA A 30 -5.63 25.77 2.40
C ALA A 30 -6.41 24.56 2.95
N ARG A 31 -6.25 23.37 2.35
CA ARG A 31 -6.90 22.15 2.82
C ARG A 31 -6.39 21.73 4.21
N VAL A 32 -5.09 21.79 4.44
CA VAL A 32 -4.50 21.50 5.77
C VAL A 32 -4.99 22.50 6.80
N TYR A 33 -5.03 23.80 6.46
CA TYR A 33 -5.55 24.84 7.33
C TYR A 33 -7.02 24.60 7.69
N GLU A 34 -7.86 24.25 6.72
CA GLU A 34 -9.27 23.91 6.92
C GLU A 34 -9.43 22.74 7.93
N MET A 35 -8.65 21.68 7.76
CA MET A 35 -8.68 20.53 8.68
C MET A 35 -8.28 20.95 10.12
N ILE A 36 -7.21 21.73 10.27
CA ILE A 36 -6.76 22.24 11.57
C ILE A 36 -7.84 23.12 12.20
N TRP A 37 -8.43 24.02 11.42
CA TRP A 37 -9.49 24.91 11.88
C TRP A 37 -10.73 24.13 12.32
N GLN A 38 -11.19 23.18 11.51
CA GLN A 38 -12.33 22.32 11.82
C GLN A 38 -12.12 21.54 13.12
N ARG A 39 -10.96 20.89 13.29
CA ARG A 39 -10.66 20.16 14.52
C ARG A 39 -10.56 21.07 15.73
N THR A 40 -9.94 22.23 15.60
CA THR A 40 -9.82 23.20 16.68
C THR A 40 -11.20 23.71 17.14
N VAL A 41 -12.06 24.09 16.19
CA VAL A 41 -13.41 24.56 16.51
C VAL A 41 -14.26 23.42 17.10
N ALA A 42 -14.21 22.24 16.50
CA ALA A 42 -14.94 21.06 16.96
C ALA A 42 -14.58 20.68 18.39
N SER A 43 -13.28 20.80 18.79
CA SER A 43 -12.82 20.49 20.13
C SER A 43 -13.41 21.42 21.23
N GLN A 44 -13.94 22.57 20.84
CA GLN A 44 -14.56 23.54 21.74
C GLN A 44 -16.11 23.54 21.66
N MET A 45 -16.68 22.68 20.81
CA MET A 45 -18.13 22.51 20.66
C MET A 45 -18.66 21.46 21.63
N THR A 46 -19.99 21.47 21.81
CA THR A 46 -20.68 20.42 22.57
C THR A 46 -20.60 19.07 21.84
N ASP A 47 -20.72 18.00 22.61
CA ASP A 47 -20.81 16.65 22.08
C ASP A 47 -22.01 16.48 21.12
N ALA A 48 -21.86 15.60 20.17
CA ALA A 48 -23.00 15.09 19.42
C ALA A 48 -23.82 14.13 20.31
N VAL A 49 -25.14 14.27 20.28
CA VAL A 49 -26.05 13.40 21.01
C VAL A 49 -26.93 12.65 20.05
N GLY A 50 -27.00 11.34 20.22
CA GLY A 50 -27.84 10.49 19.39
C GLY A 50 -28.32 9.26 20.13
N GLU A 51 -29.29 8.58 19.56
CA GLU A 51 -29.83 7.32 20.05
C GLU A 51 -29.67 6.25 19.01
N THR A 52 -29.13 5.09 19.41
CA THR A 52 -29.11 3.90 18.57
C THR A 52 -30.41 3.13 18.76
N VAL A 53 -31.19 3.01 17.70
CA VAL A 53 -32.46 2.27 17.66
C VAL A 53 -32.22 0.94 16.96
N ARG A 54 -32.71 -0.14 17.58
CA ARG A 54 -32.76 -1.45 16.94
C ARG A 54 -34.23 -1.85 16.80
N ILE A 55 -34.66 -2.12 15.58
CA ILE A 55 -35.98 -2.66 15.27
C ILE A 55 -35.81 -4.16 15.01
N THR A 56 -36.58 -4.97 15.73
CA THR A 56 -36.66 -6.42 15.52
C THR A 56 -38.06 -6.76 15.05
N LEU A 57 -38.16 -7.38 13.88
CA LEU A 57 -39.41 -7.83 13.29
C LEU A 57 -39.46 -9.37 13.35
N THR A 58 -40.58 -9.93 13.74
CA THR A 58 -40.82 -11.38 13.74
C THR A 58 -41.94 -11.69 12.78
N ALA A 59 -41.71 -12.58 11.84
CA ALA A 59 -42.73 -13.07 10.90
C ALA A 59 -42.98 -14.54 11.15
N ASP A 60 -44.26 -14.89 11.30
CA ASP A 60 -44.72 -16.29 11.33
C ASP A 60 -44.83 -16.81 9.89
N VAL A 61 -44.03 -17.81 9.55
CA VAL A 61 -43.95 -18.37 8.21
C VAL A 61 -44.90 -19.58 8.02
N GLY A 62 -45.70 -19.86 9.03
CA GLY A 62 -46.67 -20.98 9.01
C GLY A 62 -46.00 -22.35 9.10
N PRO A 63 -46.78 -23.43 9.14
CA PRO A 63 -46.27 -24.79 9.11
C PRO A 63 -45.80 -25.13 7.68
N GLY A 64 -44.60 -24.63 7.32
CA GLY A 64 -43.90 -25.05 6.10
C GLY A 64 -43.34 -26.45 6.29
N GLY A 65 -43.50 -27.32 5.31
CA GLY A 65 -42.99 -28.67 5.38
C GLY A 65 -41.44 -28.69 5.43
N GLY A 66 -40.86 -29.35 6.43
CA GLY A 66 -39.46 -29.55 6.62
C GLY A 66 -38.87 -28.84 7.87
N ASP A 67 -37.57 -28.84 8.04
CA ASP A 67 -36.83 -28.29 9.18
C ASP A 67 -36.82 -26.73 9.23
N ILE A 68 -37.78 -26.05 8.63
CA ILE A 68 -37.87 -24.59 8.63
C ILE A 68 -38.54 -24.13 9.93
N ALA A 69 -37.86 -23.24 10.66
CA ALA A 69 -38.41 -22.61 11.84
C ALA A 69 -39.75 -21.95 11.54
N SER A 70 -40.74 -22.10 12.46
CA SER A 70 -42.06 -21.53 12.33
C SER A 70 -42.11 -19.99 12.37
N ALA A 71 -41.02 -19.37 12.76
CA ALA A 71 -40.84 -17.91 12.81
C ALA A 71 -39.46 -17.49 12.34
N VAL A 72 -39.38 -16.40 11.59
CA VAL A 72 -38.17 -15.76 11.11
C VAL A 72 -38.06 -14.38 11.72
N THR A 73 -36.85 -14.05 12.20
CA THR A 73 -36.56 -12.75 12.80
C THR A 73 -35.65 -11.91 11.89
N PHE A 74 -36.09 -10.70 11.63
CA PHE A 74 -35.30 -9.68 10.92
C PHE A 74 -34.90 -8.59 11.91
N SER A 75 -33.70 -8.04 11.78
CA SER A 75 -33.24 -6.93 12.61
C SER A 75 -32.67 -5.83 11.73
N ALA A 76 -32.94 -4.58 12.11
CA ALA A 76 -32.32 -3.41 11.54
C ALA A 76 -31.86 -2.50 12.69
N SER A 77 -30.65 -1.96 12.60
CA SER A 77 -30.15 -0.95 13.51
C SER A 77 -29.87 0.35 12.76
N GLY A 78 -29.98 1.46 13.45
CA GLY A 78 -29.65 2.79 12.94
C GLY A 78 -29.47 3.77 14.05
N THR A 79 -28.64 4.79 13.81
CA THR A 79 -28.39 5.86 14.78
C THR A 79 -29.05 7.14 14.32
N VAL A 80 -29.89 7.71 15.18
CA VAL A 80 -30.53 9.01 14.95
C VAL A 80 -29.79 10.06 15.79
N ILE A 81 -29.12 11.00 15.10
CA ILE A 81 -28.45 12.12 15.78
C ILE A 81 -29.48 13.20 16.08
N SER A 82 -29.81 13.38 17.35
CA SER A 82 -30.77 14.40 17.83
C SER A 82 -30.11 15.76 17.98
N HIS A 83 -28.81 15.80 18.29
CA HIS A 83 -28.01 17.03 18.40
C HIS A 83 -26.67 16.84 17.72
N GLN A 84 -26.40 17.60 16.68
CA GLN A 84 -25.20 17.46 15.85
C GLN A 84 -23.91 17.82 16.59
N GLY A 85 -23.96 18.74 17.59
CA GLY A 85 -22.77 19.16 18.32
C GLY A 85 -21.61 19.51 17.40
N PHE A 86 -20.41 19.01 17.72
CA PHE A 86 -19.18 19.19 16.92
C PHE A 86 -19.28 18.64 15.48
N ARG A 87 -20.15 17.68 15.22
CA ARG A 87 -20.32 17.07 13.88
C ARG A 87 -20.82 18.07 12.82
N ARG A 88 -21.28 19.24 13.23
CA ARG A 88 -21.64 20.34 12.31
C ARG A 88 -20.42 20.92 11.59
N VAL A 89 -19.23 20.79 12.18
CA VAL A 89 -17.98 21.36 11.68
C VAL A 89 -17.01 20.27 11.24
N TYR A 90 -16.97 19.16 11.98
CA TYR A 90 -16.02 18.09 11.74
C TYR A 90 -16.70 16.71 11.77
N ARG A 91 -16.45 15.92 10.72
CA ARG A 91 -16.77 14.48 10.67
C ARG A 91 -15.48 13.75 10.37
N GLU A 92 -15.24 12.68 11.11
CA GLU A 92 -14.10 11.80 10.87
C GLU A 92 -14.44 10.88 9.70
N ASP A 93 -13.54 10.83 8.69
CA ASP A 93 -13.64 9.84 7.62
C ASP A 93 -13.18 8.50 8.20
N MET A 94 -14.01 7.48 8.09
CA MET A 94 -13.70 6.11 8.54
C MET A 94 -13.15 5.32 7.35
N ASP A 95 -12.03 4.61 7.57
CA ASP A 95 -11.41 3.77 6.53
C ASP A 95 -12.21 2.50 6.24
N GLU A 96 -12.99 2.04 7.21
CA GLU A 96 -13.90 0.92 7.04
C GLU A 96 -15.32 1.45 6.77
N PRO A 97 -16.03 0.92 5.76
CA PRO A 97 -17.47 1.10 5.72
C PRO A 97 -18.01 0.51 7.01
N GLU A 98 -18.66 1.34 7.83
CA GLU A 98 -19.38 0.84 8.99
C GLU A 98 -20.32 -0.28 8.50
N ASP A 99 -19.97 -1.53 8.84
CA ASP A 99 -20.80 -2.69 8.52
C ASP A 99 -22.18 -2.48 9.15
N GLY A 100 -23.09 -1.93 8.37
CA GLY A 100 -24.53 -1.93 8.64
C GLY A 100 -25.09 -0.87 9.58
N ASP A 101 -24.27 -0.17 10.37
CA ASP A 101 -24.74 0.77 11.41
C ASP A 101 -24.54 2.26 11.06
N GLY A 102 -24.30 2.56 9.78
CA GLY A 102 -24.26 3.95 9.30
C GLY A 102 -25.52 4.72 9.69
N GLU A 103 -25.52 6.05 9.55
CA GLU A 103 -26.66 6.95 9.85
C GLU A 103 -27.94 6.57 9.06
N ARG A 104 -28.44 5.35 9.29
CA ARG A 104 -29.74 4.92 8.78
C ARG A 104 -30.81 5.47 9.69
N VAL A 105 -31.62 6.40 9.19
CA VAL A 105 -32.79 6.88 9.90
C VAL A 105 -33.85 5.76 9.82
N LEU A 106 -34.04 5.08 10.94
CA LEU A 106 -35.11 4.10 11.06
C LEU A 106 -36.43 4.81 11.42
N PRO A 107 -37.59 4.34 10.87
CA PRO A 107 -38.88 4.88 11.25
C PRO A 107 -39.19 4.58 12.72
N ALA A 108 -39.89 5.48 13.37
CA ALA A 108 -40.39 5.26 14.73
C ALA A 108 -41.54 4.25 14.68
N LEU A 109 -41.26 3.00 15.03
CA LEU A 109 -42.26 1.94 15.12
C LEU A 109 -42.55 1.60 16.58
N PRO A 110 -43.82 1.67 17.04
CA PRO A 110 -44.18 1.22 18.38
C PRO A 110 -44.09 -0.32 18.48
N VAL A 111 -43.76 -0.80 19.69
CA VAL A 111 -43.73 -2.24 19.95
C VAL A 111 -45.11 -2.85 19.67
N GLY A 112 -45.15 -3.94 18.91
CA GLY A 112 -46.37 -4.62 18.50
C GLY A 112 -47.03 -4.04 17.21
N ALA A 113 -46.40 -3.06 16.55
CA ALA A 113 -46.83 -2.62 15.25
C ALA A 113 -46.70 -3.73 14.23
N THR A 114 -47.71 -3.88 13.38
CA THR A 114 -47.69 -4.79 12.23
C THR A 114 -47.23 -4.04 10.99
N VAL A 115 -46.29 -4.62 10.25
CA VAL A 115 -45.78 -4.09 8.98
C VAL A 115 -45.97 -5.11 7.88
N ASP A 116 -46.27 -4.65 6.68
CA ASP A 116 -46.42 -5.49 5.49
C ASP A 116 -45.04 -5.75 4.85
N VAL A 117 -44.80 -7.01 4.47
CA VAL A 117 -43.61 -7.37 3.69
C VAL A 117 -43.89 -7.04 2.23
N VAL A 118 -43.15 -6.07 1.68
CA VAL A 118 -43.27 -5.66 0.28
C VAL A 118 -42.45 -6.60 -0.61
N GLU A 119 -41.23 -6.90 -0.19
CA GLU A 119 -40.29 -7.73 -0.96
C GLU A 119 -39.26 -8.37 -0.03
N VAL A 120 -38.81 -9.57 -0.38
CA VAL A 120 -37.71 -10.26 0.27
C VAL A 120 -36.58 -10.41 -0.75
N LEU A 121 -35.43 -9.72 -0.50
CA LEU A 121 -34.26 -9.76 -1.36
C LEU A 121 -33.22 -10.66 -0.70
N PRO A 122 -32.96 -11.88 -1.20
CA PRO A 122 -31.94 -12.73 -0.71
C PRO A 122 -30.58 -12.23 -1.23
N GLU A 123 -29.70 -11.81 -0.33
CA GLU A 123 -28.32 -11.43 -0.65
C GLU A 123 -27.35 -12.44 -0.04
N GLY A 124 -26.44 -12.94 -0.87
CA GLY A 124 -25.35 -13.80 -0.41
C GLY A 124 -24.17 -12.95 0.06
N HIS A 125 -23.71 -13.20 1.27
CA HIS A 125 -22.53 -12.54 1.80
C HIS A 125 -21.40 -13.55 2.02
N MET A 126 -20.18 -13.13 1.70
CA MET A 126 -18.97 -13.86 2.03
C MET A 126 -18.17 -13.03 3.04
N THR A 127 -17.58 -13.71 4.01
CA THR A 127 -16.65 -13.05 4.93
C THR A 127 -15.49 -12.42 4.15
N GLN A 128 -15.17 -11.20 4.49
CA GLN A 128 -14.04 -10.47 3.92
C GLN A 128 -12.90 -10.44 4.96
N PRO A 129 -11.64 -10.45 4.51
CA PRO A 129 -10.54 -10.20 5.42
C PRO A 129 -10.65 -8.77 5.99
N PRO A 130 -10.03 -8.50 7.15
CA PRO A 130 -9.95 -7.13 7.67
C PRO A 130 -9.39 -6.16 6.63
N ALA A 131 -9.88 -4.93 6.64
CA ALA A 131 -9.38 -3.89 5.75
C ALA A 131 -7.87 -3.66 5.96
N ARG A 132 -7.16 -3.35 4.88
CA ARG A 132 -5.74 -2.98 4.96
C ARG A 132 -5.60 -1.64 5.65
N PHE A 133 -4.49 -1.47 6.36
CA PHE A 133 -4.16 -0.17 6.92
C PHE A 133 -4.00 0.89 5.84
N THR A 134 -4.50 2.08 6.12
CA THR A 134 -4.09 3.33 5.48
C THR A 134 -2.99 3.97 6.32
N GLU A 135 -2.39 5.07 5.85
CA GLU A 135 -1.43 5.82 6.68
C GLU A 135 -2.07 6.28 8.00
N ALA A 136 -3.31 6.76 7.95
CA ALA A 136 -4.02 7.25 9.11
C ALA A 136 -4.33 6.14 10.12
N SER A 137 -4.91 5.03 9.67
CA SER A 137 -5.26 3.92 10.55
C SER A 137 -4.01 3.20 11.10
N LEU A 138 -2.91 3.16 10.34
CA LEU A 138 -1.65 2.62 10.85
C LEU A 138 -1.05 3.52 11.94
N VAL A 139 -1.04 4.84 11.77
CA VAL A 139 -0.59 5.77 12.83
C VAL A 139 -1.44 5.64 14.08
N LYS A 140 -2.76 5.58 13.93
CA LYS A 140 -3.68 5.33 15.06
C LYS A 140 -3.33 4.02 15.78
N ARG A 141 -3.06 2.95 15.04
CA ARG A 141 -2.71 1.67 15.62
C ARG A 141 -1.36 1.68 16.33
N MET A 142 -0.37 2.40 15.76
CA MET A 142 0.93 2.61 16.41
C MET A 142 0.78 3.38 17.73
N GLU A 143 -0.06 4.40 17.76
CA GLU A 143 -0.37 5.15 18.97
C GLU A 143 -1.01 4.27 20.05
N GLU A 144 -2.00 3.45 19.68
CA GLU A 144 -2.67 2.50 20.58
C GLU A 144 -1.68 1.51 21.21
N PHE A 145 -0.68 1.04 20.46
CA PHE A 145 0.36 0.15 20.95
C PHE A 145 1.54 0.86 21.64
N GLY A 146 1.58 2.18 21.64
CA GLY A 146 2.71 2.94 22.18
C GLY A 146 3.99 2.85 21.34
N VAL A 147 3.88 2.46 20.07
CA VAL A 147 4.99 2.33 19.12
C VAL A 147 5.21 3.65 18.39
N GLY A 148 6.38 4.25 18.57
CA GLY A 148 6.70 5.57 18.03
C GLY A 148 6.13 6.72 18.87
N ARG A 149 6.34 7.93 18.38
CA ARG A 149 5.90 9.19 18.98
C ARG A 149 5.40 10.12 17.87
N PRO A 150 4.62 11.17 18.17
CA PRO A 150 4.17 12.13 17.15
C PRO A 150 5.30 12.67 16.27
N SER A 151 6.48 12.90 16.84
CA SER A 151 7.67 13.36 16.12
C SER A 151 8.28 12.32 15.17
N THR A 152 8.00 11.01 15.34
CA THR A 152 8.60 9.92 14.57
C THR A 152 7.64 9.25 13.60
N TYR A 153 6.32 9.41 13.71
CA TYR A 153 5.36 8.73 12.85
C TYR A 153 5.60 8.98 11.36
N ALA A 154 5.86 10.24 10.98
CA ALA A 154 6.10 10.58 9.58
C ALA A 154 7.35 9.90 9.03
N SER A 155 8.45 9.85 9.79
CA SER A 155 9.70 9.21 9.38
C SER A 155 9.58 7.68 9.32
N ILE A 156 8.80 7.07 10.20
CA ILE A 156 8.48 5.65 10.15
C ILE A 156 7.70 5.34 8.87
N MET A 157 6.64 6.12 8.58
CA MET A 157 5.85 5.96 7.35
C MET A 157 6.71 6.06 6.09
N GLU A 158 7.58 7.07 6.01
CA GLU A 158 8.50 7.22 4.89
C GLU A 158 9.44 6.01 4.75
N THR A 159 9.95 5.51 5.88
CA THR A 159 10.89 4.39 5.90
C THR A 159 10.24 3.09 5.41
N ILE A 160 9.04 2.76 5.89
CA ILE A 160 8.36 1.53 5.47
C ILE A 160 7.92 1.62 4.01
N GLN A 161 7.44 2.78 3.53
CA GLN A 161 7.01 2.96 2.14
C GLN A 161 8.18 2.96 1.15
N ARG A 162 9.39 3.26 1.58
CA ARG A 162 10.56 3.22 0.72
C ARG A 162 10.94 1.81 0.30
N ASN A 163 10.76 0.80 1.18
CA ASN A 163 11.34 -0.52 1.01
C ASN A 163 10.37 -1.69 1.21
N TYR A 164 9.32 -1.49 2.01
CA TYR A 164 8.54 -2.62 2.55
C TYR A 164 7.06 -2.60 2.23
N VAL A 165 6.51 -1.43 1.92
CA VAL A 165 5.10 -1.31 1.52
C VAL A 165 4.96 -0.44 0.29
N PHE A 166 3.93 -0.69 -0.50
CA PHE A 166 3.49 0.20 -1.57
C PHE A 166 2.02 0.58 -1.37
N LYS A 167 1.57 1.62 -2.06
CA LYS A 167 0.18 2.07 -1.99
C LYS A 167 -0.65 1.49 -3.13
N LYS A 168 -1.81 0.92 -2.79
CA LYS A 168 -2.86 0.54 -3.73
C LYS A 168 -4.11 1.37 -3.37
N GLY A 169 -4.32 2.49 -4.05
CA GLY A 169 -5.24 3.53 -3.57
C GLY A 169 -4.73 4.16 -2.26
N SER A 170 -5.55 4.16 -1.20
CA SER A 170 -5.17 4.58 0.15
C SER A 170 -4.52 3.46 0.98
N ALA A 171 -4.71 2.20 0.59
CA ALA A 171 -4.27 1.03 1.33
C ALA A 171 -2.75 0.83 1.25
N LEU A 172 -2.14 0.47 2.38
CA LEU A 172 -0.75 0.07 2.50
C LEU A 172 -0.64 -1.44 2.28
N VAL A 173 0.14 -1.85 1.29
CA VAL A 173 0.31 -3.25 0.90
C VAL A 173 1.75 -3.69 1.14
N PRO A 174 2.00 -4.71 1.97
CA PRO A 174 3.34 -5.25 2.18
C PRO A 174 3.93 -5.87 0.92
N THR A 175 5.22 -5.67 0.69
CA THR A 175 5.99 -6.33 -0.36
C THR A 175 6.48 -7.72 0.07
N LEU A 176 6.94 -8.54 -0.85
CA LEU A 176 7.61 -9.81 -0.50
C LEU A 176 8.89 -9.61 0.32
N SER A 177 9.60 -8.49 0.14
CA SER A 177 10.74 -8.16 0.99
C SER A 177 10.32 -7.90 2.44
N ALA A 178 9.15 -7.27 2.68
CA ALA A 178 8.61 -7.10 4.02
C ALA A 178 8.36 -8.46 4.69
N PHE A 179 7.71 -9.40 3.99
CA PHE A 179 7.49 -10.76 4.50
C PHE A 179 8.79 -11.47 4.84
N ALA A 180 9.81 -11.38 3.97
CA ALA A 180 11.11 -12.02 4.20
C ALA A 180 11.82 -11.44 5.43
N VAL A 181 11.84 -10.10 5.58
CA VAL A 181 12.47 -9.43 6.72
C VAL A 181 11.71 -9.72 8.01
N THR A 182 10.38 -9.64 8.01
CA THR A 182 9.56 -9.95 9.19
C THR A 182 9.78 -11.40 9.62
N LYS A 183 9.72 -12.36 8.70
CA LYS A 183 9.98 -13.78 9.00
C LYS A 183 11.38 -14.02 9.56
N LEU A 184 12.41 -13.34 9.01
CA LEU A 184 13.77 -13.42 9.55
C LEU A 184 13.81 -12.94 11.00
N LEU A 185 13.19 -11.80 11.27
CA LEU A 185 13.18 -11.22 12.62
C LEU A 185 12.36 -12.07 13.59
N GLU A 186 11.20 -12.56 13.20
CA GLU A 186 10.36 -13.46 14.03
C GLU A 186 11.10 -14.74 14.42
N LEU A 187 11.83 -15.36 13.48
CA LEU A 187 12.54 -16.61 13.73
C LEU A 187 13.82 -16.43 14.54
N HIS A 188 14.58 -15.36 14.30
CA HIS A 188 15.91 -15.20 14.86
C HIS A 188 16.04 -14.09 15.90
N PHE A 189 15.15 -13.09 15.85
CA PHE A 189 15.18 -11.92 16.72
C PHE A 189 13.76 -11.51 17.19
N PRO A 190 12.95 -12.45 17.74
CA PRO A 190 11.52 -12.21 18.00
C PRO A 190 11.26 -11.00 18.88
N ARG A 191 12.16 -10.69 19.83
CA ARG A 191 12.05 -9.51 20.69
C ARG A 191 12.04 -8.19 19.90
N LEU A 192 12.75 -8.11 18.74
CA LEU A 192 12.81 -6.88 17.94
C LEU A 192 11.53 -6.59 17.15
N VAL A 193 10.64 -7.57 17.00
CA VAL A 193 9.32 -7.41 16.37
C VAL A 193 8.17 -7.45 17.37
N ASP A 194 8.50 -7.55 18.65
CA ASP A 194 7.53 -7.49 19.74
C ASP A 194 7.09 -6.04 19.97
N TYR A 195 5.77 -5.82 19.98
CA TYR A 195 5.21 -4.50 20.17
C TYR A 195 5.39 -3.99 21.60
N ASP A 196 5.26 -4.88 22.60
CA ASP A 196 5.44 -4.52 24.00
C ASP A 196 6.90 -4.13 24.29
N PHE A 197 7.86 -4.82 23.67
CA PHE A 197 9.26 -4.45 23.74
C PHE A 197 9.51 -3.07 23.12
N THR A 198 8.93 -2.80 21.95
CA THR A 198 9.09 -1.49 21.29
C THR A 198 8.45 -0.37 22.12
N ALA A 199 7.27 -0.60 22.68
CA ALA A 199 6.60 0.36 23.54
C ALA A 199 7.40 0.62 24.83
N ALA A 200 7.96 -0.42 25.45
CA ALA A 200 8.83 -0.29 26.62
C ALA A 200 10.10 0.50 26.29
N MET A 201 10.72 0.24 25.16
CA MET A 201 11.88 0.99 24.69
C MET A 201 11.57 2.48 24.50
N GLU A 202 10.42 2.83 23.93
CA GLU A 202 9.97 4.22 23.81
C GLU A 202 9.80 4.90 25.18
N LEU A 203 9.25 4.17 26.17
CA LEU A 203 9.14 4.68 27.53
C LEU A 203 10.52 4.88 28.20
N ASP A 204 11.46 3.97 27.98
CA ASP A 204 12.84 4.11 28.47
C ASP A 204 13.53 5.33 27.87
N LEU A 205 13.32 5.57 26.58
CA LEU A 205 13.85 6.77 25.91
C LEU A 205 13.24 8.05 26.49
N ASP A 206 11.96 8.05 26.84
CA ASP A 206 11.30 9.15 27.54
C ASP A 206 11.93 9.37 28.94
N GLN A 207 12.27 8.30 29.68
CA GLN A 207 12.93 8.43 30.99
C GLN A 207 14.33 9.04 30.84
N ILE A 208 15.08 8.64 29.80
CA ILE A 208 16.39 9.24 29.50
C ILE A 208 16.23 10.71 29.13
N ALA A 209 15.28 11.06 28.29
CA ALA A 209 15.01 12.44 27.89
C ALA A 209 14.63 13.34 29.07
N ASN A 210 13.91 12.80 30.05
CA ASN A 210 13.52 13.50 31.29
C ASN A 210 14.62 13.51 32.39
N GLY A 211 15.78 12.89 32.13
CA GLY A 211 16.89 12.82 33.08
C GLY A 211 16.68 11.82 34.23
N ASN A 212 15.70 10.93 34.12
CA ASN A 212 15.39 9.91 35.13
C ASN A 212 16.17 8.59 34.92
N ALA A 213 16.82 8.44 33.76
CA ALA A 213 17.63 7.29 33.42
C ALA A 213 18.89 7.72 32.62
N GLU A 214 19.92 6.90 32.70
CA GLU A 214 21.21 7.15 32.04
C GLU A 214 21.28 6.44 30.70
N ARG A 215 21.63 7.16 29.61
CA ARG A 215 21.69 6.62 28.26
C ARG A 215 22.73 5.52 28.09
N VAL A 216 23.93 5.67 28.66
CA VAL A 216 25.02 4.73 28.43
C VAL A 216 24.74 3.37 29.03
N PRO A 217 24.35 3.23 30.32
CA PRO A 217 23.97 1.94 30.88
C PRO A 217 22.82 1.24 30.11
N TRP A 218 21.84 2.02 29.63
CA TRP A 218 20.77 1.46 28.81
C TRP A 218 21.28 0.86 27.51
N LEU A 219 22.15 1.60 26.78
CA LEU A 219 22.77 1.12 25.54
C LEU A 219 23.68 -0.10 25.77
N GLU A 220 24.44 -0.12 26.86
CA GLU A 220 25.27 -1.26 27.23
C GLU A 220 24.44 -2.49 27.48
N ALA A 221 23.36 -2.38 28.26
CA ALA A 221 22.44 -3.48 28.52
C ALA A 221 21.76 -3.99 27.24
N PHE A 222 21.29 -3.11 26.39
CA PHE A 222 20.68 -3.48 25.12
C PHE A 222 21.65 -4.17 24.15
N TYR A 223 22.88 -3.65 24.02
CA TYR A 223 23.83 -4.12 23.02
C TYR A 223 24.69 -5.30 23.52
N PHE A 224 25.23 -5.21 24.72
CA PHE A 224 26.11 -6.23 25.28
C PHE A 224 25.39 -7.23 26.19
N GLY A 225 24.21 -6.86 26.66
CA GLY A 225 23.40 -7.72 27.51
C GLY A 225 23.37 -7.32 28.99
N SER A 226 22.53 -8.05 29.74
CA SER A 226 22.35 -7.96 31.18
C SER A 226 22.25 -9.36 31.77
N GLU A 227 21.92 -9.48 33.05
CA GLU A 227 21.71 -10.78 33.68
C GLU A 227 20.61 -11.62 33.00
N ASP A 228 19.57 -10.96 32.41
CA ASP A 228 18.40 -11.60 31.81
C ASP A 228 18.47 -11.70 30.29
N ASP A 229 19.39 -10.99 29.63
CA ASP A 229 19.45 -10.94 28.16
C ASP A 229 20.91 -10.89 27.68
N ILE A 230 21.28 -11.78 26.75
CA ILE A 230 22.65 -11.88 26.20
C ILE A 230 23.04 -10.68 25.32
N GLY A 231 22.11 -9.74 25.05
CA GLY A 231 22.33 -8.55 24.26
C GLY A 231 22.32 -8.77 22.74
N LEU A 232 22.12 -7.67 22.03
CA LEU A 232 22.01 -7.69 20.56
C LEU A 232 23.29 -8.20 19.89
N HIS A 233 24.47 -7.77 20.37
CA HIS A 233 25.74 -8.16 19.79
C HIS A 233 25.94 -9.68 19.80
N ALA A 234 25.71 -10.32 20.94
CA ALA A 234 25.85 -11.77 21.08
C ALA A 234 24.81 -12.51 20.22
N LYS A 235 23.54 -12.04 20.20
CA LYS A 235 22.48 -12.60 19.36
C LYS A 235 22.84 -12.58 17.89
N VAL A 236 23.32 -11.45 17.37
CA VAL A 236 23.74 -11.33 15.96
C VAL A 236 24.93 -12.24 15.67
N THR A 237 25.95 -12.21 16.51
CA THR A 237 27.20 -12.97 16.28
C THR A 237 26.96 -14.48 16.28
N THR A 238 26.12 -14.99 17.20
CA THR A 238 25.87 -16.43 17.33
C THR A 238 24.87 -16.95 16.29
N ARG A 239 23.82 -16.18 15.97
CA ARG A 239 22.74 -16.63 15.09
C ARG A 239 22.97 -16.36 13.61
N LEU A 240 23.92 -15.49 13.23
CA LEU A 240 24.15 -15.16 11.82
C LEU A 240 24.46 -16.40 10.97
N GLY A 241 25.19 -17.37 11.53
CA GLY A 241 25.53 -18.63 10.85
C GLY A 241 24.37 -19.65 10.76
N GLU A 242 23.30 -19.45 11.53
CA GLU A 242 22.12 -20.35 11.57
C GLU A 242 21.01 -19.87 10.61
N ILE A 243 21.12 -18.64 10.11
CA ILE A 243 20.11 -18.06 9.21
C ILE A 243 20.20 -18.75 7.85
N ASP A 244 19.12 -19.42 7.44
CA ASP A 244 18.92 -19.85 6.05
C ASP A 244 18.28 -18.73 5.23
N PRO A 245 19.06 -17.98 4.39
CA PRO A 245 18.53 -16.87 3.61
C PRO A 245 17.45 -17.32 2.62
N ARG A 246 17.53 -18.59 2.18
CA ARG A 246 16.58 -19.14 1.22
C ARG A 246 15.26 -19.48 1.90
N GLY A 247 15.31 -20.06 3.09
CA GLY A 247 14.14 -20.39 3.89
C GLY A 247 13.35 -19.17 4.32
N VAL A 248 14.02 -18.12 4.81
CA VAL A 248 13.35 -16.89 5.26
C VAL A 248 12.75 -16.09 4.10
N SER A 249 13.36 -16.14 2.91
CA SER A 249 12.86 -15.44 1.72
C SER A 249 11.81 -16.22 0.92
N THR A 250 11.39 -17.41 1.38
CA THR A 250 10.43 -18.28 0.69
C THR A 250 9.05 -18.22 1.33
N VAL A 251 8.05 -17.93 0.51
CA VAL A 251 6.61 -17.97 0.84
C VAL A 251 5.97 -19.10 0.04
N PRO A 252 5.44 -20.18 0.69
CA PRO A 252 4.76 -21.25 -0.01
C PRO A 252 3.39 -20.75 -0.51
N LEU A 253 3.08 -21.00 -1.79
CA LEU A 253 1.79 -20.65 -2.40
C LEU A 253 0.84 -21.86 -2.49
N GLY A 254 1.40 -23.05 -2.58
CA GLY A 254 0.66 -24.30 -2.73
C GLY A 254 1.41 -25.31 -3.57
N VAL A 255 0.67 -26.20 -4.22
CA VAL A 255 1.18 -27.21 -5.14
C VAL A 255 0.43 -27.16 -6.48
N THR A 256 1.10 -27.56 -7.54
CA THR A 256 0.49 -27.77 -8.87
C THR A 256 -0.36 -29.05 -8.87
N ASP A 257 -1.14 -29.29 -9.92
CA ASP A 257 -1.96 -30.50 -10.08
C ASP A 257 -1.12 -31.80 -10.09
N ASP A 258 0.14 -31.71 -10.53
CA ASP A 258 1.12 -32.81 -10.52
C ASP A 258 1.92 -32.88 -9.22
N GLY A 259 1.54 -32.10 -8.20
CA GLY A 259 2.11 -32.16 -6.85
C GLY A 259 3.43 -31.41 -6.65
N GLN A 260 3.88 -30.60 -7.61
CA GLN A 260 5.10 -29.81 -7.47
C GLN A 260 4.85 -28.58 -6.58
N PRO A 261 5.77 -28.23 -5.67
CA PRO A 261 5.63 -27.05 -4.82
C PRO A 261 5.77 -25.77 -5.64
N VAL A 262 4.83 -24.85 -5.42
CA VAL A 262 4.83 -23.49 -5.97
C VAL A 262 5.20 -22.52 -4.87
N VAL A 263 6.24 -21.74 -5.07
CA VAL A 263 6.73 -20.80 -4.07
C VAL A 263 6.97 -19.41 -4.66
N ALA A 264 6.73 -18.39 -3.87
CA ALA A 264 7.23 -17.05 -4.11
C ALA A 264 8.51 -16.82 -3.29
N ARG A 265 9.48 -16.14 -3.86
CA ARG A 265 10.76 -15.85 -3.22
C ARG A 265 11.17 -14.41 -3.47
N PHE A 266 11.87 -13.85 -2.49
CA PHE A 266 12.58 -12.60 -2.66
C PHE A 266 14.07 -12.90 -2.90
N GLY A 267 14.55 -12.59 -4.09
CA GLY A 267 15.93 -12.85 -4.51
C GLY A 267 16.74 -11.59 -4.72
N LYS A 268 18.00 -11.75 -5.07
CA LYS A 268 18.94 -10.63 -5.35
C LYS A 268 18.43 -9.64 -6.41
N PHE A 269 17.55 -10.09 -7.29
CA PHE A 269 17.04 -9.32 -8.44
C PHE A 269 15.55 -8.97 -8.31
N GLY A 270 14.99 -9.08 -7.12
CA GLY A 270 13.59 -8.83 -6.84
C GLY A 270 12.78 -10.09 -6.59
N PRO A 271 11.45 -9.93 -6.46
CA PRO A 271 10.54 -11.04 -6.20
C PRO A 271 10.35 -11.93 -7.44
N TYR A 272 10.24 -13.25 -7.23
CA TYR A 272 9.98 -14.21 -8.29
C TYR A 272 9.19 -15.41 -7.78
N VAL A 273 8.43 -16.04 -8.66
CA VAL A 273 7.80 -17.36 -8.46
C VAL A 273 8.71 -18.46 -8.94
N GLN A 274 8.62 -19.64 -8.31
CA GLN A 274 9.37 -20.82 -8.71
C GLN A 274 8.51 -22.08 -8.62
N VAL A 275 8.62 -22.94 -9.67
CA VAL A 275 8.11 -24.33 -9.72
C VAL A 275 9.20 -25.20 -10.30
N GLY A 276 9.74 -26.11 -9.52
CA GLY A 276 10.94 -26.87 -9.92
C GLY A 276 12.09 -25.92 -10.27
N ASP A 277 12.61 -26.03 -11.50
CA ASP A 277 13.66 -25.15 -12.03
C ASP A 277 13.12 -23.92 -12.77
N ALA A 278 11.82 -23.88 -13.07
CA ALA A 278 11.20 -22.75 -13.76
C ALA A 278 11.00 -21.58 -12.81
N THR A 279 11.34 -20.36 -13.29
CA THR A 279 11.20 -19.13 -12.49
C THR A 279 10.63 -18.01 -13.37
N ALA A 280 9.83 -17.13 -12.77
CA ALA A 280 9.34 -15.90 -13.39
C ALA A 280 9.30 -14.76 -12.38
N SER A 281 9.65 -13.54 -12.81
CA SER A 281 9.58 -12.35 -11.96
C SER A 281 8.15 -12.01 -11.62
N ILE A 282 7.93 -11.57 -10.37
CA ILE A 282 6.66 -11.02 -9.90
C ILE A 282 6.72 -9.49 -10.08
N PRO A 283 5.72 -8.86 -10.70
CA PRO A 283 5.63 -7.40 -10.74
C PRO A 283 5.58 -6.77 -9.33
N ASP A 284 6.19 -5.60 -9.16
CA ASP A 284 6.30 -4.92 -7.86
C ASP A 284 4.96 -4.47 -7.28
N ASP A 285 3.93 -4.34 -8.12
CA ASP A 285 2.57 -3.93 -7.77
C ASP A 285 1.63 -5.09 -7.42
N VAL A 286 2.14 -6.32 -7.43
CA VAL A 286 1.36 -7.52 -7.08
C VAL A 286 1.45 -7.77 -5.57
N PRO A 287 0.32 -7.67 -4.83
CA PRO A 287 0.29 -8.00 -3.42
C PRO A 287 0.63 -9.48 -3.18
N PRO A 288 1.47 -9.80 -2.19
CA PRO A 288 1.83 -11.20 -1.90
C PRO A 288 0.65 -12.11 -1.55
N ASP A 289 -0.39 -11.58 -0.96
CA ASP A 289 -1.61 -12.30 -0.60
C ASP A 289 -2.61 -12.47 -1.77
N GLU A 290 -2.45 -11.73 -2.85
CA GLU A 290 -3.16 -11.95 -4.12
C GLU A 290 -2.42 -12.99 -5.01
N LEU A 291 -1.27 -13.48 -4.56
CA LEU A 291 -0.44 -14.40 -5.30
C LEU A 291 -0.89 -15.84 -5.07
N THR A 292 -1.77 -16.33 -5.94
CA THR A 292 -2.25 -17.71 -5.94
C THR A 292 -1.38 -18.62 -6.81
N VAL A 293 -1.54 -19.96 -6.66
CA VAL A 293 -0.90 -20.95 -7.55
C VAL A 293 -1.24 -20.66 -9.04
N ALA A 294 -2.51 -20.39 -9.34
CA ALA A 294 -2.94 -20.06 -10.70
C ALA A 294 -2.21 -18.83 -11.24
N ARG A 295 -2.10 -17.76 -10.43
CA ARG A 295 -1.41 -16.54 -10.82
C ARG A 295 0.09 -16.75 -11.01
N ALA A 296 0.72 -17.57 -10.18
CA ALA A 296 2.12 -17.94 -10.31
C ALA A 296 2.37 -18.71 -11.63
N LEU A 297 1.49 -19.64 -11.98
CA LEU A 297 1.57 -20.38 -13.23
C LEU A 297 1.35 -19.48 -14.46
N GLU A 298 0.47 -18.47 -14.37
CA GLU A 298 0.35 -17.45 -15.42
C GLU A 298 1.67 -16.72 -15.65
N PHE A 299 2.37 -16.29 -14.60
CA PHE A 299 3.67 -15.63 -14.74
C PHE A 299 4.71 -16.55 -15.39
N LEU A 300 4.75 -17.83 -15.00
CA LEU A 300 5.66 -18.82 -15.58
C LEU A 300 5.35 -19.12 -17.06
N ASN A 301 4.08 -19.11 -17.45
CA ASN A 301 3.63 -19.36 -18.82
C ASN A 301 3.64 -18.10 -19.70
N THR A 302 3.77 -16.91 -19.11
CA THR A 302 3.85 -15.67 -19.87
C THR A 302 5.20 -15.63 -20.59
N PRO A 303 5.22 -15.51 -21.94
CA PRO A 303 6.46 -15.40 -22.68
C PRO A 303 7.32 -14.26 -22.13
N THR A 304 8.57 -14.55 -21.85
CA THR A 304 9.57 -13.56 -21.40
C THR A 304 9.79 -12.48 -22.45
N ASP A 305 9.45 -12.81 -23.70
CA ASP A 305 9.64 -12.00 -24.88
C ASP A 305 8.28 -11.50 -25.39
N ARG A 306 8.02 -10.21 -25.29
CA ARG A 306 6.86 -9.57 -25.90
C ARG A 306 7.27 -8.87 -27.19
N GLU A 307 6.79 -9.33 -28.32
CA GLU A 307 7.00 -8.66 -29.60
C GLU A 307 6.25 -7.32 -29.59
N LEU A 308 6.98 -6.24 -29.85
CA LEU A 308 6.45 -4.88 -29.90
C LEU A 308 6.19 -4.43 -31.35
N GLY A 309 6.80 -5.07 -32.34
CA GLY A 309 6.70 -4.75 -33.76
C GLY A 309 8.01 -5.07 -34.49
N THR A 310 8.13 -4.59 -35.72
CA THR A 310 9.31 -4.78 -36.54
C THR A 310 9.98 -3.44 -36.81
N ASP A 311 11.29 -3.38 -36.64
CA ASP A 311 12.07 -2.18 -36.95
C ASP A 311 12.04 -1.93 -38.47
N PRO A 312 11.57 -0.75 -38.92
CA PRO A 312 11.42 -0.47 -40.35
C PRO A 312 12.76 -0.37 -41.13
N GLU A 313 13.87 -0.08 -40.44
CA GLU A 313 15.19 0.05 -41.06
C GLU A 313 15.89 -1.28 -41.22
N THR A 314 15.82 -2.15 -40.23
CA THR A 314 16.55 -3.41 -40.19
C THR A 314 15.68 -4.63 -40.50
N GLY A 315 14.36 -4.50 -40.48
CA GLY A 315 13.42 -5.61 -40.62
C GLY A 315 13.44 -6.60 -39.46
N GLN A 316 14.14 -6.28 -38.37
CA GLN A 316 14.25 -7.16 -37.21
C GLN A 316 13.08 -6.94 -36.26
N VAL A 317 12.62 -7.99 -35.57
CA VAL A 317 11.57 -7.90 -34.55
C VAL A 317 12.10 -7.18 -33.35
N VAL A 318 11.33 -6.19 -32.86
CA VAL A 318 11.58 -5.49 -31.62
C VAL A 318 10.89 -6.22 -30.49
N VAL A 319 11.63 -6.62 -29.48
CA VAL A 319 11.14 -7.46 -28.37
C VAL A 319 11.36 -6.76 -27.04
N ALA A 320 10.28 -6.64 -26.24
CA ALA A 320 10.39 -6.26 -24.82
C ALA A 320 10.66 -7.50 -23.98
N ARG A 321 11.63 -7.40 -23.10
CA ARG A 321 12.08 -8.46 -22.21
C ARG A 321 12.20 -7.97 -20.79
N SER A 322 12.02 -8.87 -19.84
CA SER A 322 12.38 -8.63 -18.43
C SER A 322 13.81 -9.10 -18.20
N GLY A 323 14.67 -8.24 -17.69
CA GLY A 323 16.07 -8.55 -17.46
C GLY A 323 16.53 -8.21 -16.04
N ARG A 324 17.78 -8.56 -15.75
CA ARG A 324 18.43 -8.39 -14.45
C ARG A 324 18.34 -6.97 -13.85
N PHE A 325 18.24 -5.97 -14.70
CA PHE A 325 18.19 -4.55 -14.32
C PHE A 325 16.83 -3.91 -14.57
N GLY A 326 15.78 -4.72 -14.74
CA GLY A 326 14.44 -4.32 -15.10
C GLY A 326 14.09 -4.62 -16.56
N PRO A 327 12.88 -4.25 -17.01
CA PRO A 327 12.46 -4.44 -18.39
C PRO A 327 13.33 -3.66 -19.38
N TYR A 328 13.67 -4.28 -20.51
CA TYR A 328 14.45 -3.69 -21.61
C TYR A 328 13.88 -4.06 -22.97
N VAL A 329 14.27 -3.34 -24.00
CA VAL A 329 13.91 -3.61 -25.39
C VAL A 329 15.14 -4.06 -26.14
N SER A 330 15.01 -5.10 -26.98
CA SER A 330 16.06 -5.59 -27.87
C SER A 330 15.60 -5.65 -29.32
N LEU A 331 16.52 -5.44 -30.23
CA LEU A 331 16.34 -5.72 -31.64
C LEU A 331 16.69 -7.19 -31.92
N GLY A 332 15.76 -7.94 -32.50
CA GLY A 332 15.92 -9.37 -32.75
C GLY A 332 15.80 -10.25 -31.50
N ARG A 333 15.69 -11.56 -31.69
CA ARG A 333 15.80 -12.55 -30.62
C ARG A 333 17.27 -12.71 -30.27
N LEU A 334 17.66 -12.17 -29.08
CA LEU A 334 19.01 -12.40 -28.59
C LEU A 334 19.19 -13.87 -28.19
N PRO A 335 20.38 -14.47 -28.42
CA PRO A 335 20.70 -15.77 -27.86
C PRO A 335 20.63 -15.69 -26.30
N ASP A 336 20.26 -16.79 -25.68
CA ASP A 336 19.96 -16.86 -24.21
C ASP A 336 21.08 -16.37 -23.27
N ARG A 337 22.30 -16.20 -23.76
CA ARG A 337 23.42 -15.57 -23.06
C ARG A 337 24.34 -14.84 -24.04
N PRO A 338 24.23 -13.51 -24.16
CA PRO A 338 25.22 -12.73 -24.89
C PRO A 338 26.57 -12.81 -24.21
N GLN A 339 27.63 -12.88 -25.02
CA GLN A 339 29.01 -12.93 -24.50
C GLN A 339 29.35 -11.63 -23.76
N PRO A 340 30.05 -11.69 -22.60
CA PRO A 340 30.49 -10.50 -21.89
C PRO A 340 31.29 -9.56 -22.79
N GLY A 341 30.85 -8.29 -22.91
CA GLY A 341 31.53 -7.27 -23.73
C GLY A 341 30.95 -7.09 -25.14
N SER A 342 30.02 -7.93 -25.58
CA SER A 342 29.33 -7.76 -26.87
C SER A 342 28.43 -6.51 -26.90
N PRO A 343 28.10 -5.93 -28.06
CA PRO A 343 27.14 -4.84 -28.17
C PRO A 343 25.79 -5.17 -27.54
N GLU A 344 25.35 -6.41 -27.65
CA GLU A 344 24.11 -6.93 -27.08
C GLU A 344 24.17 -6.94 -25.54
N ALA A 345 25.30 -7.32 -24.94
CA ALA A 345 25.51 -7.26 -23.50
C ALA A 345 25.50 -5.82 -22.95
N ARG A 346 25.92 -4.83 -23.77
CA ARG A 346 25.83 -3.39 -23.42
C ARG A 346 24.40 -2.87 -23.51
N LEU A 347 23.61 -3.30 -24.48
CA LEU A 347 22.20 -2.98 -24.62
C LEU A 347 21.38 -3.54 -23.44
N MET A 348 21.69 -4.75 -22.97
CA MET A 348 21.09 -5.37 -21.79
C MET A 348 21.37 -4.62 -20.46
N SER A 349 22.31 -3.69 -20.44
CA SER A 349 22.66 -2.91 -19.22
C SER A 349 21.96 -1.57 -19.10
N VAL A 350 21.08 -1.20 -20.03
CA VAL A 350 20.39 0.10 -20.00
C VAL A 350 19.06 -0.02 -19.24
N PRO A 351 18.93 0.58 -18.04
CA PRO A 351 17.69 0.52 -17.28
C PRO A 351 16.53 1.25 -17.97
N TRP A 352 15.32 0.69 -17.89
CA TRP A 352 14.08 1.27 -18.42
C TRP A 352 13.77 2.69 -17.92
N ASN A 353 14.23 3.05 -16.74
CA ASN A 353 14.04 4.36 -16.16
C ASN A 353 14.95 5.43 -16.73
N ARG A 354 15.92 5.08 -17.58
CA ARG A 354 16.69 6.09 -18.31
C ARG A 354 15.83 6.82 -19.33
N LYS A 355 16.03 8.13 -19.39
CA LYS A 355 15.28 9.03 -20.25
C LYS A 355 15.33 8.62 -21.72
N GLU A 356 16.49 8.10 -22.19
CA GLU A 356 16.72 7.64 -23.54
C GLU A 356 15.84 6.44 -23.91
N VAL A 357 15.63 5.50 -22.99
CA VAL A 357 14.79 4.32 -23.23
C VAL A 357 13.31 4.70 -23.24
N LYS A 358 12.89 5.62 -22.36
CA LYS A 358 11.52 6.16 -22.38
C LYS A 358 11.21 6.89 -23.70
N VAL A 359 12.18 7.61 -24.24
CA VAL A 359 12.08 8.29 -25.53
C VAL A 359 12.00 7.30 -26.69
N ALA A 360 12.85 6.28 -26.70
CA ALA A 360 12.81 5.24 -27.74
C ALA A 360 11.47 4.49 -27.73
N LEU A 361 10.91 4.22 -26.55
CA LEU A 361 9.59 3.59 -26.42
C LEU A 361 8.44 4.50 -26.86
N ALA A 362 8.52 5.80 -26.54
CA ALA A 362 7.53 6.76 -27.03
C ALA A 362 7.57 6.84 -28.57
N TYR A 363 8.77 6.81 -29.15
CA TYR A 363 8.97 6.78 -30.60
C TYR A 363 8.42 5.48 -31.25
N LEU A 364 8.67 4.33 -30.65
CA LEU A 364 8.15 3.04 -31.12
C LEU A 364 6.62 2.94 -31.00
N ARG A 365 6.04 3.48 -29.93
CA ARG A 365 4.58 3.59 -29.79
C ARG A 365 3.97 4.51 -30.85
N LEU A 366 4.62 5.63 -31.16
CA LEU A 366 4.23 6.54 -32.23
C LEU A 366 4.32 5.89 -33.61
N ALA A 367 5.35 5.11 -33.89
CA ALA A 367 5.49 4.37 -35.13
C ALA A 367 4.47 3.24 -35.29
N ALA A 368 4.04 2.62 -34.16
CA ALA A 368 3.06 1.55 -34.15
C ALA A 368 1.60 2.06 -34.15
N ASP A 369 1.36 3.25 -33.61
CA ASP A 369 0.02 3.79 -33.45
C ASP A 369 -0.06 5.24 -33.98
N ARG A 370 -0.41 5.36 -35.26
CA ARG A 370 -0.49 6.65 -35.99
C ARG A 370 -1.48 7.67 -35.40
N LEU A 371 -2.16 7.31 -34.31
CA LEU A 371 -3.26 8.10 -33.73
C LEU A 371 -2.93 8.82 -32.40
N ASP A 372 -1.80 8.51 -31.73
CA ASP A 372 -1.48 9.13 -30.42
C ASP A 372 -0.33 10.15 -30.46
N TRP A 373 -0.38 11.04 -31.47
CA TRP A 373 0.57 12.15 -31.60
C TRP A 373 0.45 13.21 -30.48
N THR A 374 -0.73 13.35 -29.90
CA THR A 374 -0.99 14.32 -28.82
C THR A 374 -0.28 13.93 -27.53
N GLY A 375 -0.26 12.64 -27.19
CA GLY A 375 0.46 12.12 -26.02
C GLY A 375 1.98 12.23 -26.15
N ALA A 376 2.50 12.08 -27.37
CA ALA A 376 3.93 12.21 -27.61
C ALA A 376 4.42 13.67 -27.53
N LYS A 377 3.64 14.64 -27.99
CA LYS A 377 3.96 16.08 -27.82
C LYS A 377 4.07 16.46 -26.34
N GLN A 378 3.24 15.89 -25.46
CA GLN A 378 3.33 16.09 -24.01
C GLN A 378 4.61 15.51 -23.41
N LEU A 379 5.06 14.33 -23.88
CA LEU A 379 6.32 13.70 -23.43
C LEU A 379 7.58 14.47 -23.88
N PHE A 380 7.56 15.05 -25.08
CA PHE A 380 8.67 15.85 -25.60
C PHE A 380 8.74 17.29 -25.05
N GLY A 381 7.61 17.83 -24.57
CA GLY A 381 7.50 19.18 -24.02
C GLY A 381 7.88 19.32 -22.55
N LEU A 382 8.08 18.22 -21.81
CA LEU A 382 8.39 18.27 -20.39
C LEU A 382 9.78 18.84 -20.11
N PRO A 383 9.92 19.85 -19.21
CA PRO A 383 11.22 20.33 -18.75
C PRO A 383 12.01 19.16 -18.15
N GLY A 384 13.19 18.91 -18.67
CA GLY A 384 14.06 17.82 -18.20
C GLY A 384 14.01 16.52 -19.00
N SER A 385 13.39 16.49 -20.21
CA SER A 385 13.44 15.32 -21.11
C SER A 385 14.87 14.92 -21.55
N GLY A 386 15.88 15.78 -21.32
CA GLY A 386 17.28 15.52 -21.66
C GLY A 386 17.59 15.49 -23.15
N ILE A 387 16.59 15.71 -24.01
CA ILE A 387 16.76 15.76 -25.45
C ILE A 387 17.22 17.17 -25.83
N ALA A 388 18.38 17.28 -26.47
CA ALA A 388 18.87 18.55 -26.97
C ALA A 388 17.85 19.19 -27.94
N LYS A 389 17.72 20.52 -27.89
CA LYS A 389 16.76 21.26 -28.70
C LYS A 389 16.84 20.89 -30.20
N GLY A 390 18.06 20.78 -30.75
CA GLY A 390 18.27 20.38 -32.15
C GLY A 390 17.87 18.95 -32.52
N THR A 391 17.72 18.05 -31.54
CA THR A 391 17.19 16.70 -31.75
C THR A 391 15.66 16.71 -31.69
N ARG A 392 15.08 17.55 -30.85
CA ARG A 392 13.63 17.79 -30.82
C ARG A 392 13.12 18.40 -32.12
N ASP A 393 13.84 19.40 -32.63
CA ASP A 393 13.49 20.11 -33.86
C ASP A 393 13.56 19.13 -35.06
N ARG A 394 14.61 18.30 -35.14
CA ARG A 394 14.73 17.27 -36.19
C ARG A 394 13.68 16.16 -36.11
N LEU A 395 13.27 15.78 -34.92
CA LEU A 395 12.19 14.80 -34.69
C LEU A 395 10.83 15.38 -35.08
N ALA A 396 10.60 16.66 -34.77
CA ALA A 396 9.39 17.38 -35.17
C ALA A 396 9.31 17.51 -36.70
N ASP A 397 10.40 17.93 -37.36
CA ASP A 397 10.51 18.08 -38.81
C ASP A 397 10.35 16.72 -39.57
N ALA A 398 10.91 15.63 -39.02
CA ALA A 398 10.78 14.29 -39.60
C ALA A 398 9.34 13.74 -39.55
N VAL A 399 8.58 14.16 -38.55
CA VAL A 399 7.18 13.72 -38.36
C VAL A 399 6.22 14.59 -39.17
N ASP A 400 6.46 15.90 -39.20
CA ASP A 400 5.64 16.83 -40.00
C ASP A 400 5.92 16.65 -41.51
N GLY A 401 7.12 16.17 -41.90
CA GLY A 401 7.51 15.90 -43.30
C GLY A 401 7.06 14.52 -43.82
N GLY A 402 6.60 13.61 -42.98
CA GLY A 402 6.10 12.27 -43.34
C GLY A 402 4.59 12.20 -43.56
N ALA A 403 3.89 13.33 -43.59
CA ALA A 403 2.45 13.40 -43.82
C ALA A 403 2.11 13.76 -45.27
N THR A 404 2.73 13.12 -46.25
CA THR A 404 2.27 13.09 -47.65
C THR A 404 2.15 11.68 -48.12
#